data_ed75a5e6bf2fa7835698d88a66d932d0
#
_entry.id   ed75a5e6bf2fa7835698d88a66d932d0
#
_cell.length_a   1.000
_cell.length_b   1.000
_cell.length_c   1.000
_cell.angle_alpha   90.00
_cell.angle_beta   90.00
_cell.angle_gamma   90.00
#
_symmetry.space_group_name_H-M   'P 1'
#
loop_
_entity.id
_entity.type
_entity.pdbx_description
1 polymer ?
#
loop_
_entity_poly.entity_id
_entity_poly.type
_entity_poly.pdbx_seq_one_letter_code
_entity_poly.pdbx_strand_id
1 'polypeptide(L)'
;MKLYLLRHGDAGEAGDPRYKDNERPLTTKGIQRTKQLAHVLRQMEITIDAILTSPLTRARETAEIVAHGLKLGSEPRTSEHLVPSGSMEELVHQVNTIRPMPKSVMLVGHEPYMSGFVSLLCTGGPGLPIVFKKGALCRLDLQVLSCGKCAALDWLLQPRVIGFSPPKRKDAKH
;
A
#
# COMPACT_ATOMS: atom_id res chain seq x y z
N MET A 1 12.55 -5.74 9.27
CA MET A 1 12.05 -5.03 8.05
C MET A 1 10.60 -4.63 8.27
N LYS A 2 10.21 -3.45 7.79
CA LYS A 2 8.81 -3.00 7.78
C LYS A 2 8.23 -3.18 6.38
N LEU A 3 7.13 -3.89 6.27
CA LEU A 3 6.44 -4.10 5.00
C LEU A 3 5.09 -3.37 5.02
N TYR A 4 4.91 -2.48 4.07
CA TYR A 4 3.68 -1.71 3.90
C TYR A 4 2.91 -2.24 2.69
N LEU A 5 1.65 -2.61 2.88
CA LEU A 5 0.77 -3.05 1.81
C LEU A 5 -0.30 -1.99 1.60
N LEU A 6 -0.32 -1.38 0.43
CA LEU A 6 -1.26 -0.33 0.06
C LEU A 6 -2.16 -0.83 -1.07
N ARG A 7 -3.45 -0.92 -0.82
CA ARG A 7 -4.40 -1.10 -1.92
C ARG A 7 -4.53 0.21 -2.70
N HIS A 8 -4.52 0.16 -4.02
CA HIS A 8 -4.69 1.35 -4.87
C HIS A 8 -5.87 2.22 -4.43
N GLY A 9 -5.79 3.52 -4.70
CA GLY A 9 -6.84 4.50 -4.41
C GLY A 9 -8.13 4.25 -5.19
N ASP A 10 -9.15 5.09 -4.97
CA ASP A 10 -10.40 4.96 -5.70
C ASP A 10 -10.19 5.28 -7.20
N ALA A 11 -10.59 4.35 -8.06
CA ALA A 11 -10.48 4.40 -9.52
C ALA A 11 -11.85 4.18 -10.20
N GLY A 12 -12.95 4.48 -9.48
CA GLY A 12 -14.31 4.27 -9.97
C GLY A 12 -14.69 2.79 -10.05
N GLU A 13 -15.68 2.51 -10.88
CA GLU A 13 -16.25 1.17 -11.07
C GLU A 13 -15.41 0.34 -12.07
N ALA A 14 -15.33 -0.97 -11.84
CA ALA A 14 -14.80 -1.89 -12.83
C ALA A 14 -15.81 -2.01 -14.00
N GLY A 15 -15.29 -2.10 -15.23
CA GLY A 15 -16.16 -2.18 -16.42
C GLY A 15 -16.62 -0.82 -16.94
N ASP A 16 -16.07 0.31 -16.49
CA ASP A 16 -16.32 1.62 -17.11
C ASP A 16 -15.92 1.58 -18.59
N PRO A 17 -16.87 1.80 -19.54
CA PRO A 17 -16.62 1.66 -20.98
C PRO A 17 -15.61 2.66 -21.54
N ARG A 18 -15.28 3.71 -20.80
CA ARG A 18 -14.29 4.72 -21.20
C ARG A 18 -12.85 4.22 -21.16
N TYR A 19 -12.58 3.13 -20.41
CA TYR A 19 -11.23 2.64 -20.18
C TYR A 19 -11.17 1.12 -20.28
N LYS A 20 -10.06 0.59 -20.79
CA LYS A 20 -9.68 -0.80 -20.48
C LYS A 20 -9.36 -0.89 -19.00
N ASP A 21 -9.67 -2.01 -18.33
CA ASP A 21 -9.51 -2.12 -16.86
C ASP A 21 -8.07 -1.84 -16.40
N ASN A 22 -7.08 -2.24 -17.16
CA ASN A 22 -5.66 -1.98 -16.87
C ASN A 22 -5.25 -0.50 -16.99
N GLU A 23 -5.99 0.28 -17.80
CA GLU A 23 -5.72 1.69 -18.07
C GLU A 23 -6.56 2.64 -17.20
N ARG A 24 -7.50 2.12 -16.42
CA ARG A 24 -8.42 2.89 -15.59
C ARG A 24 -7.69 3.71 -14.53
N PRO A 25 -7.75 5.07 -14.59
CA PRO A 25 -7.00 5.96 -13.69
C PRO A 25 -7.70 6.13 -12.34
N LEU A 26 -7.03 6.77 -11.40
CA LEU A 26 -7.64 7.24 -10.17
C LEU A 26 -8.72 8.29 -10.46
N THR A 27 -9.79 8.28 -9.67
CA THR A 27 -10.74 9.39 -9.64
C THR A 27 -10.14 10.61 -8.95
N THR A 28 -10.70 11.80 -9.15
CA THR A 28 -10.31 13.01 -8.41
C THR A 28 -10.32 12.77 -6.89
N LYS A 29 -11.34 12.04 -6.39
CA LYS A 29 -11.45 11.64 -4.99
C LYS A 29 -10.33 10.68 -4.58
N GLY A 30 -9.98 9.72 -5.46
CA GLY A 30 -8.87 8.80 -5.25
C GLY A 30 -7.55 9.53 -5.11
N ILE A 31 -7.26 10.47 -6.02
CA ILE A 31 -6.07 11.33 -5.99
C ILE A 31 -6.01 12.13 -4.68
N GLN A 32 -7.09 12.81 -4.30
CA GLN A 32 -7.13 13.62 -3.08
C GLN A 32 -6.88 12.78 -1.83
N ARG A 33 -7.53 11.61 -1.71
CA ARG A 33 -7.34 10.71 -0.55
C ARG A 33 -5.95 10.11 -0.49
N THR A 34 -5.35 9.80 -1.63
CA THR A 34 -3.96 9.31 -1.68
C THR A 34 -2.97 10.39 -1.27
N LYS A 35 -3.19 11.66 -1.67
CA LYS A 35 -2.40 12.80 -1.19
C LYS A 35 -2.53 13.01 0.34
N GLN A 36 -3.74 12.85 0.88
CA GLN A 36 -3.97 12.91 2.32
C GLN A 36 -3.24 11.78 3.05
N LEU A 37 -3.28 10.55 2.52
CA LEU A 37 -2.51 9.43 3.06
C LEU A 37 -1.02 9.77 3.11
N ALA A 38 -0.43 10.21 2.00
CA ALA A 38 0.98 10.57 1.95
C ALA A 38 1.35 11.67 2.96
N HIS A 39 0.47 12.66 3.16
CA HIS A 39 0.65 13.68 4.19
C HIS A 39 0.66 13.10 5.61
N VAL A 40 -0.29 12.21 5.93
CA VAL A 40 -0.35 11.53 7.24
C VAL A 40 0.89 10.67 7.47
N LEU A 41 1.32 9.90 6.47
CA LEU A 41 2.54 9.09 6.57
C LEU A 41 3.77 9.94 6.88
N ARG A 42 3.86 11.12 6.27
CA ARG A 42 4.96 12.07 6.55
C ARG A 42 4.88 12.63 7.97
N GLN A 43 3.68 12.93 8.48
CA GLN A 43 3.51 13.37 9.88
C GLN A 43 3.84 12.26 10.88
N MET A 44 3.64 10.99 10.51
CA MET A 44 4.04 9.83 11.29
C MET A 44 5.54 9.49 11.16
N GLU A 45 6.29 10.32 10.43
CA GLU A 45 7.73 10.12 10.16
C GLU A 45 8.05 8.75 9.54
N ILE A 46 7.09 8.22 8.76
CA ILE A 46 7.27 6.95 8.06
C ILE A 46 8.24 7.15 6.90
N THR A 47 9.31 6.36 6.92
CA THR A 47 10.30 6.28 5.84
C THR A 47 10.07 5.02 5.03
N ILE A 48 10.19 5.14 3.71
CA ILE A 48 10.08 4.03 2.75
C ILE A 48 11.35 4.03 1.90
N ASP A 49 12.05 2.90 1.85
CA ASP A 49 13.28 2.76 1.09
C ASP A 49 13.02 2.35 -0.36
N ALA A 50 11.95 1.58 -0.60
CA ALA A 50 11.55 1.14 -1.93
C ALA A 50 10.03 1.00 -2.05
N ILE A 51 9.50 1.35 -3.22
CA ILE A 51 8.10 1.09 -3.59
C ILE A 51 8.08 0.16 -4.80
N LEU A 52 7.36 -0.97 -4.68
CA LEU A 52 6.96 -1.81 -5.80
C LEU A 52 5.47 -1.62 -6.04
N THR A 53 5.07 -1.51 -7.29
CA THR A 53 3.67 -1.27 -7.69
C THR A 53 3.23 -2.19 -8.80
N SER A 54 1.97 -2.60 -8.79
CA SER A 54 1.34 -3.22 -9.95
C SER A 54 1.49 -2.31 -11.19
N PRO A 55 1.62 -2.87 -12.41
CA PRO A 55 1.67 -2.09 -13.65
C PRO A 55 0.33 -1.42 -14.00
N LEU A 56 -0.80 -1.79 -13.35
CA LEU A 56 -2.10 -1.20 -13.64
C LEU A 56 -2.12 0.28 -13.23
N THR A 57 -2.66 1.14 -14.11
CA THR A 57 -2.59 2.60 -14.00
C THR A 57 -2.98 3.13 -12.62
N ARG A 58 -4.10 2.66 -12.04
CA ARG A 58 -4.57 3.07 -10.71
C ARG A 58 -3.57 2.79 -9.57
N ALA A 59 -2.80 1.71 -9.70
CA ALA A 59 -1.78 1.35 -8.70
C ALA A 59 -0.51 2.20 -8.90
N ARG A 60 -0.07 2.40 -10.13
CA ARG A 60 1.07 3.27 -10.45
C ARG A 60 0.83 4.70 -9.98
N GLU A 61 -0.32 5.30 -10.34
CA GLU A 61 -0.67 6.65 -9.90
C GLU A 61 -0.74 6.76 -8.37
N THR A 62 -1.24 5.71 -7.69
CA THR A 62 -1.23 5.65 -6.22
C THR A 62 0.19 5.68 -5.68
N ALA A 63 1.08 4.86 -6.23
CA ALA A 63 2.48 4.76 -5.82
C ALA A 63 3.24 6.07 -6.07
N GLU A 64 3.06 6.68 -7.24
CA GLU A 64 3.68 7.95 -7.63
C GLU A 64 3.26 9.10 -6.69
N ILE A 65 1.96 9.21 -6.38
CA ILE A 65 1.45 10.23 -5.45
C ILE A 65 2.07 10.04 -4.06
N VAL A 66 2.18 8.79 -3.57
CA VAL A 66 2.79 8.51 -2.26
C VAL A 66 4.28 8.81 -2.29
N ALA A 67 5.02 8.37 -3.30
CA ALA A 67 6.45 8.64 -3.45
C ALA A 67 6.75 10.14 -3.45
N HIS A 68 6.01 10.91 -4.25
CA HIS A 68 6.11 12.36 -4.30
C HIS A 68 5.79 13.01 -2.94
N GLY A 69 4.69 12.58 -2.30
CA GLY A 69 4.26 13.13 -1.01
C GLY A 69 5.24 12.84 0.14
N LEU A 70 5.93 11.70 0.09
CA LEU A 70 7.01 11.33 1.02
C LEU A 70 8.37 11.91 0.62
N LYS A 71 8.48 12.55 -0.55
CA LYS A 71 9.74 13.08 -1.11
C LYS A 71 10.83 12.01 -1.24
N LEU A 72 10.44 10.83 -1.73
CA LEU A 72 11.41 9.75 -1.95
C LEU A 72 12.37 10.13 -3.09
N GLY A 73 13.64 9.76 -2.93
CA GLY A 73 14.68 10.01 -3.93
C GLY A 73 14.68 9.03 -5.11
N SER A 74 13.75 8.08 -5.15
CA SER A 74 13.62 7.06 -6.19
C SER A 74 12.17 6.88 -6.63
N GLU A 75 12.00 6.61 -7.93
CA GLU A 75 10.69 6.29 -8.51
C GLU A 75 10.19 4.90 -8.09
N PRO A 76 8.86 4.70 -7.97
CA PRO A 76 8.28 3.39 -7.79
C PRO A 76 8.64 2.45 -8.95
N ARG A 77 8.98 1.19 -8.63
CA ARG A 77 9.28 0.15 -9.63
C ARG A 77 8.05 -0.72 -9.87
N THR A 78 7.76 -1.04 -11.12
CA THR A 78 6.66 -1.95 -11.46
C THR A 78 7.04 -3.40 -11.16
N SER A 79 6.04 -4.18 -10.75
CA SER A 79 6.13 -5.61 -10.53
C SER A 79 4.88 -6.31 -11.08
N GLU A 80 5.07 -7.21 -12.02
CA GLU A 80 3.99 -8.06 -12.57
C GLU A 80 3.40 -9.01 -11.53
N HIS A 81 4.12 -9.22 -10.42
CA HIS A 81 3.65 -10.06 -9.31
C HIS A 81 2.67 -9.35 -8.37
N LEU A 82 2.40 -8.04 -8.58
CA LEU A 82 1.42 -7.26 -7.82
C LEU A 82 0.08 -7.08 -8.53
N VAL A 83 -0.12 -7.72 -9.71
CA VAL A 83 -1.45 -7.80 -10.33
C VAL A 83 -2.36 -8.74 -9.54
N PRO A 84 -3.70 -8.70 -9.71
CA PRO A 84 -4.62 -9.55 -8.94
C PRO A 84 -4.34 -11.06 -9.02
N SER A 85 -3.78 -11.52 -10.14
CA SER A 85 -3.38 -12.91 -10.39
C SER A 85 -1.88 -13.17 -10.21
N GLY A 86 -1.14 -12.24 -9.61
CA GLY A 86 0.31 -12.32 -9.46
C GLY A 86 0.75 -13.42 -8.50
N SER A 87 2.02 -13.84 -8.61
CA SER A 87 2.63 -14.82 -7.72
C SER A 87 3.16 -14.16 -6.45
N MET A 88 2.67 -14.60 -5.29
CA MET A 88 3.16 -14.12 -3.98
C MET A 88 4.59 -14.60 -3.71
N GLU A 89 4.94 -15.80 -4.17
CA GLU A 89 6.27 -16.37 -4.02
C GLU A 89 7.32 -15.58 -4.81
N GLU A 90 7.02 -15.29 -6.08
CA GLU A 90 7.89 -14.47 -6.92
C GLU A 90 8.00 -13.02 -6.41
N LEU A 91 6.92 -12.47 -5.84
CA LEU A 91 6.97 -11.17 -5.19
C LEU A 91 7.94 -11.17 -3.99
N VAL A 92 7.87 -12.20 -3.15
CA VAL A 92 8.79 -12.37 -2.01
C VAL A 92 10.24 -12.47 -2.51
N HIS A 93 10.48 -13.27 -3.56
CA HIS A 93 11.79 -13.37 -4.18
C HIS A 93 12.27 -12.00 -4.69
N GLN A 94 11.45 -11.29 -5.44
CA GLN A 94 11.77 -9.96 -5.98
C GLN A 94 12.12 -8.96 -4.87
N VAL A 95 11.34 -8.90 -3.79
CA VAL A 95 11.64 -8.01 -2.65
C VAL A 95 12.99 -8.36 -2.02
N ASN A 96 13.28 -9.64 -1.85
CA ASN A 96 14.53 -10.11 -1.26
C ASN A 96 15.77 -9.88 -2.14
N THR A 97 15.60 -9.60 -3.45
CA THR A 97 16.70 -9.25 -4.36
C THR A 97 17.04 -7.76 -4.39
N ILE A 98 16.26 -6.88 -3.75
CA ILE A 98 16.55 -5.43 -3.72
C ILE A 98 17.86 -5.17 -2.99
N ARG A 99 18.75 -4.38 -3.64
CA ARG A 99 20.03 -3.99 -3.05
C ARG A 99 20.22 -2.47 -3.10
N PRO A 100 20.76 -1.84 -2.05
CA PRO A 100 21.01 -2.42 -0.73
C PRO A 100 19.73 -2.94 -0.08
N MET A 101 19.82 -3.89 0.86
CA MET A 101 18.63 -4.46 1.52
C MET A 101 17.81 -3.36 2.21
N PRO A 102 16.54 -3.15 1.82
CA PRO A 102 15.71 -2.10 2.39
C PRO A 102 15.27 -2.46 3.82
N LYS A 103 15.20 -1.44 4.68
CA LYS A 103 14.60 -1.56 6.01
C LYS A 103 13.07 -1.47 5.96
N SER A 104 12.56 -0.82 4.91
CA SER A 104 11.14 -0.57 4.69
C SER A 104 10.78 -0.66 3.20
N VAL A 105 9.76 -1.45 2.88
CA VAL A 105 9.25 -1.62 1.51
C VAL A 105 7.75 -1.37 1.49
N MET A 106 7.28 -0.63 0.49
CA MET A 106 5.84 -0.49 0.23
C MET A 106 5.48 -1.25 -1.05
N LEU A 107 4.41 -2.04 -0.96
CA LEU A 107 3.81 -2.78 -2.07
C LEU A 107 2.46 -2.17 -2.40
N VAL A 108 2.24 -1.76 -3.65
CA VAL A 108 0.97 -1.15 -4.08
C VAL A 108 0.27 -2.08 -5.06
N GLY A 109 -0.93 -2.56 -4.69
CA GLY A 109 -1.62 -3.57 -5.48
C GLY A 109 -3.14 -3.56 -5.29
N HIS A 110 -3.76 -4.72 -5.38
CA HIS A 110 -5.20 -4.92 -5.57
C HIS A 110 -5.77 -5.93 -4.58
N GLU A 111 -7.09 -5.91 -4.37
CA GLU A 111 -7.83 -7.01 -3.77
C GLU A 111 -8.25 -8.02 -4.86
N PRO A 112 -8.33 -9.32 -4.50
CA PRO A 112 -8.14 -9.92 -3.15
C PRO A 112 -6.68 -10.23 -2.78
N TYR A 113 -5.74 -9.89 -3.66
CA TYR A 113 -4.32 -10.21 -3.48
C TYR A 113 -3.74 -9.64 -2.17
N MET A 114 -4.02 -8.35 -1.83
CA MET A 114 -3.44 -7.69 -0.66
C MET A 114 -3.87 -8.35 0.66
N SER A 115 -5.16 -8.62 0.84
CA SER A 115 -5.64 -9.32 2.05
C SER A 115 -5.14 -10.76 2.10
N GLY A 116 -5.09 -11.46 0.97
CA GLY A 116 -4.51 -12.80 0.86
C GLY A 116 -3.03 -12.85 1.24
N PHE A 117 -2.25 -11.86 0.81
CA PHE A 117 -0.83 -11.78 1.13
C PHE A 117 -0.61 -11.48 2.62
N VAL A 118 -1.38 -10.56 3.22
CA VAL A 118 -1.35 -10.34 4.67
C VAL A 118 -1.70 -11.63 5.42
N SER A 119 -2.74 -12.36 4.99
CA SER A 119 -3.11 -13.64 5.59
C SER A 119 -1.97 -14.63 5.55
N LEU A 120 -1.36 -14.84 4.38
CA LEU A 120 -0.23 -15.75 4.19
C LEU A 120 0.93 -15.39 5.12
N LEU A 121 1.33 -14.12 5.17
CA LEU A 121 2.48 -13.69 5.95
C LEU A 121 2.24 -13.73 7.48
N CYS A 122 1.01 -13.52 7.92
CA CYS A 122 0.67 -13.52 9.35
C CYS A 122 0.31 -14.91 9.89
N THR A 123 -0.32 -15.77 9.08
CA THR A 123 -0.86 -17.05 9.55
C THR A 123 -0.24 -18.28 8.89
N GLY A 124 0.43 -18.09 7.75
CA GLY A 124 0.99 -19.18 6.94
C GLY A 124 0.02 -19.71 5.89
N GLY A 125 -1.19 -19.17 5.78
CA GLY A 125 -2.20 -19.65 4.82
C GLY A 125 -3.32 -18.64 4.57
N PRO A 126 -4.31 -19.00 3.75
CA PRO A 126 -5.48 -18.18 3.51
C PRO A 126 -6.44 -18.19 4.71
N GLY A 127 -7.38 -17.24 4.75
CA GLY A 127 -8.53 -17.28 5.65
C GLY A 127 -8.54 -16.25 6.77
N LEU A 128 -7.53 -15.40 6.91
CA LEU A 128 -7.63 -14.25 7.82
C LEU A 128 -8.63 -13.24 7.24
N PRO A 129 -9.79 -13.00 7.91
CA PRO A 129 -10.82 -12.11 7.39
C PRO A 129 -10.38 -10.65 7.56
N ILE A 130 -9.85 -10.05 6.51
CA ILE A 130 -9.38 -8.67 6.50
C ILE A 130 -10.22 -7.84 5.54
N VAL A 131 -10.79 -6.73 6.04
CA VAL A 131 -11.43 -5.73 5.20
C VAL A 131 -10.37 -4.74 4.73
N PHE A 132 -9.96 -4.86 3.47
CA PHE A 132 -8.92 -4.03 2.88
C PHE A 132 -9.54 -3.09 1.82
N LYS A 133 -10.01 -1.89 2.23
CA LYS A 133 -10.68 -0.95 1.31
C LYS A 133 -9.71 -0.25 0.36
N LYS A 134 -10.22 0.27 -0.78
CA LYS A 134 -9.43 1.10 -1.73
C LYS A 134 -8.74 2.24 -0.97
N GLY A 135 -7.41 2.33 -1.06
CA GLY A 135 -6.58 3.27 -0.32
C GLY A 135 -6.30 2.89 1.14
N ALA A 136 -6.66 1.68 1.59
CA ALA A 136 -6.23 1.17 2.88
C ALA A 136 -4.75 0.80 2.86
N LEU A 137 -4.07 1.04 3.97
CA LEU A 137 -2.66 0.75 4.18
C LEU A 137 -2.47 -0.15 5.40
N CYS A 138 -1.78 -1.26 5.21
CA CYS A 138 -1.41 -2.19 6.26
C CYS A 138 0.10 -2.12 6.49
N ARG A 139 0.54 -2.18 7.75
CA ARG A 139 1.93 -2.36 8.12
C ARG A 139 2.13 -3.71 8.80
N LEU A 140 3.13 -4.43 8.32
CA LEU A 140 3.62 -5.66 8.91
C LEU A 140 5.05 -5.45 9.39
N ASP A 141 5.37 -6.01 10.56
CA ASP A 141 6.72 -6.10 11.07
C ASP A 141 7.24 -7.54 10.92
N LEU A 142 8.43 -7.68 10.37
CA LEU A 142 9.08 -8.97 10.12
C LEU A 142 10.61 -8.85 10.20
N GLN A 143 11.28 -9.96 10.46
CA GLN A 143 12.75 -10.02 10.40
C GLN A 143 13.23 -10.31 8.99
N VAL A 144 12.75 -11.41 8.41
CA VAL A 144 13.06 -11.86 7.04
C VAL A 144 11.76 -12.16 6.32
N LEU A 145 11.60 -11.64 5.11
CA LEU A 145 10.43 -11.93 4.29
C LEU A 145 10.56 -13.32 3.66
N SER A 146 9.57 -14.18 3.94
CA SER A 146 9.45 -15.52 3.36
C SER A 146 8.01 -15.79 2.95
N CYS A 147 7.81 -16.73 2.01
CA CYS A 147 6.47 -17.14 1.60
C CYS A 147 5.89 -18.10 2.65
N GLY A 148 5.13 -17.55 3.60
CA GLY A 148 4.56 -18.25 4.74
C GLY A 148 4.52 -17.37 5.99
N LYS A 149 4.24 -17.96 7.14
CA LYS A 149 4.14 -17.22 8.41
C LYS A 149 5.52 -16.65 8.80
N CYS A 150 5.68 -15.34 8.65
CA CYS A 150 6.92 -14.63 8.95
C CYS A 150 6.71 -13.22 9.51
N ALA A 151 5.46 -12.73 9.59
CA ALA A 151 5.17 -11.36 9.93
C ALA A 151 4.15 -11.22 11.06
N ALA A 152 4.21 -10.10 11.78
CA ALA A 152 3.19 -9.65 12.69
C ALA A 152 2.45 -8.44 12.09
N LEU A 153 1.12 -8.44 12.15
CA LEU A 153 0.31 -7.27 11.80
C LEU A 153 0.46 -6.22 12.90
N ASP A 154 1.05 -5.08 12.56
CA ASP A 154 1.17 -3.95 13.48
C ASP A 154 -0.10 -3.10 13.44
N TRP A 155 -0.52 -2.64 12.27
CA TRP A 155 -1.78 -1.90 12.10
C TRP A 155 -2.33 -1.96 10.66
N LEU A 156 -3.62 -1.69 10.54
CA LEU A 156 -4.34 -1.51 9.27
C LEU A 156 -5.10 -0.18 9.32
N LEU A 157 -4.67 0.78 8.52
CA LEU A 157 -5.23 2.11 8.41
C LEU A 157 -6.27 2.15 7.29
N GLN A 158 -7.53 2.38 7.63
CA GLN A 158 -8.62 2.50 6.67
C GLN A 158 -8.75 3.96 6.16
N PRO A 159 -9.11 4.20 4.89
CA PRO A 159 -9.17 5.55 4.31
C PRO A 159 -10.08 6.52 5.05
N ARG A 160 -11.16 6.04 5.67
CA ARG A 160 -12.09 6.88 6.45
C ARG A 160 -11.45 7.47 7.71
N VAL A 161 -10.36 6.90 8.18
CA VAL A 161 -9.66 7.34 9.40
C VAL A 161 -8.55 8.33 9.04
N ILE A 162 -8.09 8.35 7.79
CA ILE A 162 -6.98 9.16 7.28
C ILE A 162 -7.32 10.67 7.21
N GLY A 163 -8.56 11.06 7.33
CA GLY A 163 -8.98 12.48 7.32
C GLY A 163 -9.39 13.03 8.69
N PHE A 164 -9.23 12.25 9.74
CA PHE A 164 -9.56 12.70 11.10
C PHE A 164 -8.41 13.57 11.62
N SER A 165 -8.51 14.89 11.39
CA SER A 165 -7.74 15.83 12.21
C SER A 165 -8.36 15.80 13.61
N PRO A 166 -7.59 15.47 14.67
CA PRO A 166 -8.10 15.63 16.01
C PRO A 166 -8.52 17.09 16.20
N PRO A 167 -9.63 17.36 16.91
CA PRO A 167 -10.04 18.73 17.16
C PRO A 167 -8.86 19.48 17.76
N LYS A 168 -8.52 20.66 17.19
CA LYS A 168 -7.50 21.55 17.77
C LYS A 168 -7.85 21.70 19.23
N ARG A 169 -6.94 21.31 20.14
CA ARG A 169 -7.05 21.66 21.55
C ARG A 169 -7.25 23.16 21.58
N LYS A 170 -8.42 23.61 22.06
CA LYS A 170 -8.60 24.99 22.44
C LYS A 170 -7.64 25.19 23.60
N ASP A 171 -6.59 25.98 23.37
CA ASP A 171 -5.70 26.39 24.43
C ASP A 171 -6.57 26.97 25.53
N ALA A 172 -6.57 26.30 26.68
CA ALA A 172 -7.21 26.81 27.87
C ALA A 172 -6.43 28.09 28.23
N LYS A 173 -7.03 29.24 27.90
CA LYS A 173 -6.56 30.52 28.46
C LYS A 173 -6.82 30.48 29.95
N HIS A 174 -5.77 30.43 30.73
CA HIS A 174 -5.75 30.83 32.11
C HIS A 174 -5.52 32.34 32.20
#